data_21a0a46bd3357e7d2385bbc6c83374c4
#
_entry.id   21a0a46bd3357e7d2385bbc6c83374c4
#
_cell.length_a   1.000
_cell.length_b   1.000
_cell.length_c   1.000
_cell.angle_alpha   90.00
_cell.angle_beta   90.00
_cell.angle_gamma   90.00
#
_symmetry.space_group_name_H-M   'P 1'
#
loop_
_entity.id
_entity.type
_entity.pdbx_description
1 polymer ?
#
loop_
_entity_poly.entity_id
_entity_poly.type
_entity_poly.pdbx_seq_one_letter_code
_entity_poly.pdbx_strand_id
1 'polypeptide(L)'
;MASTYILNLFGHSPIKPLQEHMGIVHRTVETLLLFLNAVVDSDWESAGKYREQVADLEREADAIKKSLRLHLPKSIFMPVARTDVLELLTAQDAIANKARDVAGLIFGRKMQFPKEISDQVLQLFKRSVDASLQAQKAIQELGEVFEAGFRGNEVSVIQGMIKELDAIEQDTDKIQIEIRNTLFTIEKKLPPIDVMFFYKIIEWGGELADRAHRVGGRLLMLLAK
;
A
#
# COMPACT_ATOMS: atom_id res chain seq x y z
N MET A 1 -13.73 -12.52 22.22
CA MET A 1 -13.92 -13.55 21.17
C MET A 1 -12.99 -13.38 19.97
N ALA A 2 -12.44 -12.20 19.66
CA ALA A 2 -11.44 -12.00 18.58
C ALA A 2 -10.08 -12.69 18.86
N SER A 3 -9.66 -12.80 20.13
CA SER A 3 -8.34 -13.36 20.50
C SER A 3 -8.20 -14.87 20.21
N THR A 4 -9.28 -15.64 20.24
CA THR A 4 -9.22 -17.10 20.04
C THR A 4 -9.17 -17.47 18.55
N TYR A 5 -9.72 -16.62 17.66
CA TYR A 5 -9.65 -16.82 16.21
C TYR A 5 -8.23 -16.63 15.67
N ILE A 6 -7.51 -15.66 16.23
CA ILE A 6 -6.12 -15.34 15.84
C ILE A 6 -5.15 -16.47 16.23
N LEU A 7 -5.37 -17.15 17.36
CA LEU A 7 -4.51 -18.23 17.83
C LEU A 7 -4.59 -19.50 16.95
N ASN A 8 -5.70 -19.77 16.26
CA ASN A 8 -5.85 -20.91 15.35
C ASN A 8 -5.29 -20.66 13.93
N LEU A 9 -5.06 -19.41 13.54
CA LEU A 9 -4.45 -19.07 12.24
C LEU A 9 -2.95 -19.39 12.16
N PHE A 10 -2.26 -19.46 13.29
CA PHE A 10 -0.80 -19.60 13.36
C PHE A 10 -0.29 -21.05 13.46
N GLY A 11 -1.12 -22.04 13.18
CA GLY A 11 -0.78 -23.45 13.43
C GLY A 11 0.46 -23.96 12.70
N HIS A 12 0.75 -23.55 11.45
CA HIS A 12 1.92 -24.10 10.70
C HIS A 12 2.50 -23.22 9.56
N SER A 13 1.87 -22.13 9.10
CA SER A 13 2.40 -21.33 7.99
C SER A 13 2.19 -19.81 8.17
N PRO A 14 3.20 -18.96 7.91
CA PRO A 14 3.07 -17.51 7.98
C PRO A 14 2.33 -16.91 6.76
N ILE A 15 2.00 -17.71 5.76
CA ILE A 15 1.48 -17.25 4.46
C ILE A 15 0.10 -16.62 4.61
N LYS A 16 -0.86 -17.32 5.23
CA LYS A 16 -2.22 -16.81 5.42
C LYS A 16 -2.25 -15.45 6.14
N PRO A 17 -1.54 -15.26 7.26
CA PRO A 17 -1.47 -13.94 7.89
C PRO A 17 -0.83 -12.85 7.01
N LEU A 18 0.16 -13.18 6.17
CA LEU A 18 0.73 -12.23 5.20
C LEU A 18 -0.28 -11.84 4.13
N GLN A 19 -1.05 -12.80 3.62
CA GLN A 19 -2.11 -12.58 2.63
C GLN A 19 -3.24 -11.74 3.21
N GLU A 20 -3.69 -12.03 4.43
CA GLU A 20 -4.72 -11.28 5.15
C GLU A 20 -4.25 -9.84 5.41
N HIS A 21 -3.03 -9.67 5.92
CA HIS A 21 -2.43 -8.36 6.14
C HIS A 21 -2.38 -7.54 4.84
N MET A 22 -1.91 -8.11 3.73
CA MET A 22 -1.85 -7.40 2.45
C MET A 22 -3.24 -7.04 1.92
N GLY A 23 -4.24 -7.89 2.16
CA GLY A 23 -5.64 -7.60 1.82
C GLY A 23 -6.17 -6.37 2.57
N ILE A 24 -5.85 -6.22 3.85
CA ILE A 24 -6.23 -5.04 4.64
C ILE A 24 -5.47 -3.80 4.15
N VAL A 25 -4.17 -3.94 3.88
CA VAL A 25 -3.34 -2.87 3.32
C VAL A 25 -3.93 -2.33 2.00
N HIS A 26 -4.33 -3.23 1.09
CA HIS A 26 -4.98 -2.82 -0.15
C HIS A 26 -6.29 -2.07 0.10
N ARG A 27 -7.17 -2.58 0.95
CA ARG A 27 -8.41 -1.89 1.34
C ARG A 27 -8.15 -0.50 1.94
N THR A 28 -7.04 -0.32 2.67
CA THR A 28 -6.63 0.97 3.21
C THR A 28 -6.36 1.98 2.08
N VAL A 29 -5.68 1.55 1.00
CA VAL A 29 -5.38 2.40 -0.16
C VAL A 29 -6.64 2.69 -0.99
N GLU A 30 -7.54 1.71 -1.16
CA GLU A 30 -8.84 1.93 -1.79
C GLU A 30 -9.67 2.96 -1.03
N THR A 31 -9.73 2.84 0.30
CA THR A 31 -10.45 3.79 1.16
C THR A 31 -9.83 5.19 1.11
N LEU A 32 -8.50 5.29 0.99
CA LEU A 32 -7.82 6.57 0.76
C LEU A 32 -8.28 7.21 -0.56
N LEU A 33 -8.50 6.46 -1.64
CA LEU A 33 -9.02 7.02 -2.89
C LEU A 33 -10.44 7.54 -2.73
N LEU A 34 -11.31 6.85 -1.96
CA LEU A 34 -12.66 7.35 -1.63
C LEU A 34 -12.58 8.66 -0.82
N PHE A 35 -11.66 8.72 0.14
CA PHE A 35 -11.36 9.94 0.90
C PHE A 35 -10.98 11.10 -0.03
N LEU A 36 -10.08 10.87 -0.98
CA LEU A 36 -9.61 11.91 -1.90
C LEU A 36 -10.71 12.40 -2.84
N ASN A 37 -11.57 11.51 -3.33
CA ASN A 37 -12.74 11.92 -4.11
C ASN A 37 -13.64 12.85 -3.30
N ALA A 38 -13.96 12.50 -2.05
CA ALA A 38 -14.77 13.37 -1.18
C ALA A 38 -14.09 14.73 -0.92
N VAL A 39 -12.74 14.76 -0.79
CA VAL A 39 -11.97 16.01 -0.66
C VAL A 39 -12.09 16.88 -1.91
N VAL A 40 -11.95 16.30 -3.10
CA VAL A 40 -12.06 17.03 -4.39
C VAL A 40 -13.48 17.59 -4.56
N ASP A 41 -14.50 16.81 -4.18
CA ASP A 41 -15.91 17.24 -4.18
C ASP A 41 -16.24 18.20 -3.05
N SER A 42 -15.27 18.53 -2.17
CA SER A 42 -15.47 19.39 -0.98
C SER A 42 -16.49 18.82 0.03
N ASP A 43 -16.78 17.53 -0.03
CA ASP A 43 -17.60 16.80 0.94
C ASP A 43 -16.77 16.40 2.17
N TRP A 44 -16.60 17.34 3.06
CA TRP A 44 -15.79 17.15 4.27
C TRP A 44 -16.43 16.22 5.31
N GLU A 45 -17.74 15.99 5.23
CA GLU A 45 -18.41 15.00 6.09
C GLU A 45 -18.00 13.57 5.68
N SER A 46 -18.16 13.25 4.40
CA SER A 46 -17.73 11.95 3.86
C SER A 46 -16.21 11.78 3.97
N ALA A 47 -15.42 12.82 3.70
CA ALA A 47 -13.98 12.80 3.90
C ALA A 47 -13.62 12.47 5.36
N GLY A 48 -14.32 13.01 6.34
CA GLY A 48 -14.13 12.68 7.76
C GLY A 48 -14.34 11.19 8.03
N LYS A 49 -15.45 10.63 7.52
CA LYS A 49 -15.78 9.20 7.66
C LYS A 49 -14.71 8.30 7.01
N TYR A 50 -14.30 8.60 5.78
CA TYR A 50 -13.27 7.81 5.09
C TYR A 50 -11.90 7.92 5.76
N ARG A 51 -11.51 9.09 6.26
CA ARG A 51 -10.27 9.25 7.03
C ARG A 51 -10.27 8.35 8.28
N GLU A 52 -11.40 8.25 8.99
CA GLU A 52 -11.52 7.35 10.15
C GLU A 52 -11.40 5.88 9.72
N GLN A 53 -12.06 5.49 8.62
CA GLN A 53 -11.94 4.14 8.07
C GLN A 53 -10.51 3.79 7.66
N VAL A 54 -9.77 4.72 7.04
CA VAL A 54 -8.33 4.54 6.73
C VAL A 54 -7.53 4.27 8.01
N ALA A 55 -7.80 5.03 9.09
CA ALA A 55 -7.11 4.84 10.36
C ALA A 55 -7.51 3.52 11.05
N ASP A 56 -8.74 3.08 10.91
CA ASP A 56 -9.22 1.79 11.47
C ASP A 56 -8.57 0.61 10.75
N LEU A 57 -8.53 0.64 9.41
CA LEU A 57 -7.89 -0.39 8.60
C LEU A 57 -6.38 -0.47 8.86
N GLU A 58 -5.70 0.68 9.02
CA GLU A 58 -4.28 0.69 9.40
C GLU A 58 -4.07 0.06 10.79
N ARG A 59 -4.93 0.34 11.77
CA ARG A 59 -4.87 -0.32 13.09
C ARG A 59 -5.11 -1.83 13.02
N GLU A 60 -6.04 -2.27 12.14
CA GLU A 60 -6.29 -3.68 11.89
C GLU A 60 -5.04 -4.38 11.30
N ALA A 61 -4.39 -3.76 10.30
CA ALA A 61 -3.14 -4.24 9.73
C ALA A 61 -2.02 -4.30 10.79
N ASP A 62 -1.87 -3.25 11.60
CA ASP A 62 -0.87 -3.18 12.68
C ASP A 62 -1.09 -4.29 13.74
N ALA A 63 -2.35 -4.65 14.04
CA ALA A 63 -2.68 -5.73 14.95
C ALA A 63 -2.22 -7.10 14.40
N ILE A 64 -2.46 -7.38 13.11
CA ILE A 64 -1.98 -8.61 12.45
C ILE A 64 -0.45 -8.63 12.44
N LYS A 65 0.19 -7.51 12.08
CA LYS A 65 1.66 -7.37 12.10
C LYS A 65 2.24 -7.69 13.48
N LYS A 66 1.66 -7.15 14.55
CA LYS A 66 2.10 -7.42 15.92
C LYS A 66 1.92 -8.89 16.29
N SER A 67 0.76 -9.46 15.96
CA SER A 67 0.48 -10.86 16.21
C SER A 67 1.47 -11.78 15.48
N LEU A 68 1.71 -11.53 14.18
CA LEU A 68 2.65 -12.32 13.40
C LEU A 68 4.08 -12.24 13.96
N ARG A 69 4.55 -11.05 14.34
CA ARG A 69 5.87 -10.86 14.96
C ARG A 69 6.05 -11.66 16.25
N LEU A 70 5.01 -11.75 17.07
CA LEU A 70 5.05 -12.44 18.36
C LEU A 70 4.99 -13.98 18.21
N HIS A 71 4.21 -14.47 17.25
CA HIS A 71 3.90 -15.89 17.13
C HIS A 71 4.67 -16.59 16.00
N LEU A 72 5.46 -15.85 15.19
CA LEU A 72 6.25 -16.44 14.12
C LEU A 72 7.27 -17.41 14.71
N PRO A 73 7.24 -18.70 14.33
CA PRO A 73 8.13 -19.71 14.87
C PRO A 73 9.61 -19.31 14.77
N LYS A 74 10.39 -19.63 15.80
CA LYS A 74 11.86 -19.51 15.77
C LYS A 74 12.52 -20.68 15.06
N SER A 75 11.73 -21.56 14.46
CA SER A 75 12.12 -22.89 14.04
C SER A 75 12.96 -22.89 12.78
N ILE A 76 13.97 -23.78 12.78
CA ILE A 76 14.79 -24.21 11.64
C ILE A 76 13.95 -24.92 10.55
N PHE A 77 12.70 -25.27 10.87
CA PHE A 77 11.79 -25.99 9.98
C PHE A 77 10.87 -25.08 9.14
N MET A 78 11.09 -23.78 9.16
CA MET A 78 10.37 -22.88 8.24
C MET A 78 10.99 -23.00 6.84
N PRO A 79 10.17 -23.16 5.79
CA PRO A 79 10.67 -23.26 4.41
C PRO A 79 11.25 -21.93 3.89
N VAL A 80 11.03 -20.83 4.60
CA VAL A 80 11.61 -19.49 4.34
C VAL A 80 12.23 -18.92 5.60
N ALA A 81 13.27 -18.10 5.45
CA ALA A 81 13.90 -17.47 6.60
C ALA A 81 12.92 -16.53 7.32
N ARG A 82 12.91 -16.57 8.65
CA ARG A 82 12.09 -15.68 9.50
C ARG A 82 12.29 -14.21 9.15
N THR A 83 13.52 -13.82 8.86
CA THR A 83 13.87 -12.44 8.47
C THR A 83 13.14 -12.00 7.21
N ASP A 84 13.04 -12.86 6.19
CA ASP A 84 12.39 -12.54 4.92
C ASP A 84 10.88 -12.31 5.10
N VAL A 85 10.24 -13.15 5.93
CA VAL A 85 8.83 -12.98 6.30
C VAL A 85 8.60 -11.63 7.00
N LEU A 86 9.47 -11.27 7.96
CA LEU A 86 9.36 -10.01 8.71
C LEU A 86 9.66 -8.78 7.84
N GLU A 87 10.58 -8.89 6.89
CA GLU A 87 10.87 -7.82 5.94
C GLU A 87 9.73 -7.61 4.95
N LEU A 88 9.14 -8.70 4.44
CA LEU A 88 7.97 -8.63 3.57
C LEU A 88 6.77 -8.00 4.31
N LEU A 89 6.50 -8.44 5.53
CA LEU A 89 5.46 -7.86 6.38
C LEU A 89 5.68 -6.36 6.63
N THR A 90 6.94 -5.96 6.88
CA THR A 90 7.31 -4.56 7.10
C THR A 90 7.10 -3.72 5.83
N ALA A 91 7.40 -4.27 4.66
CA ALA A 91 7.16 -3.59 3.39
C ALA A 91 5.66 -3.39 3.11
N GLN A 92 4.83 -4.41 3.40
CA GLN A 92 3.37 -4.30 3.29
C GLN A 92 2.82 -3.21 4.22
N ASP A 93 3.19 -3.25 5.49
CA ASP A 93 2.73 -2.31 6.53
C ASP A 93 3.07 -0.84 6.20
N ALA A 94 4.21 -0.62 5.57
CA ALA A 94 4.63 0.72 5.17
C ALA A 94 3.64 1.40 4.19
N ILE A 95 2.87 0.63 3.41
CA ILE A 95 1.84 1.16 2.51
C ILE A 95 0.67 1.72 3.31
N ALA A 96 0.11 0.94 4.25
CA ALA A 96 -1.02 1.37 5.09
C ALA A 96 -0.68 2.60 5.93
N ASN A 97 0.52 2.61 6.53
CA ASN A 97 1.03 3.76 7.27
C ASN A 97 1.07 5.03 6.39
N LYS A 98 1.58 4.92 5.15
CA LYS A 98 1.63 6.06 4.23
C LYS A 98 0.23 6.54 3.84
N ALA A 99 -0.71 5.63 3.58
CA ALA A 99 -2.09 5.98 3.28
C ALA A 99 -2.74 6.76 4.43
N ARG A 100 -2.55 6.33 5.68
CA ARG A 100 -3.00 7.05 6.88
C ARG A 100 -2.37 8.44 6.98
N ASP A 101 -1.07 8.56 6.73
CA ASP A 101 -0.36 9.84 6.81
C ASP A 101 -0.88 10.85 5.77
N VAL A 102 -1.15 10.39 4.53
CA VAL A 102 -1.76 11.20 3.45
C VAL A 102 -3.14 11.71 3.90
N ALA A 103 -4.03 10.81 4.34
CA ALA A 103 -5.37 11.19 4.77
C ALA A 103 -5.32 12.16 5.98
N GLY A 104 -4.42 11.92 6.93
CA GLY A 104 -4.22 12.75 8.11
C GLY A 104 -3.77 14.17 7.77
N LEU A 105 -2.80 14.31 6.87
CA LEU A 105 -2.27 15.61 6.45
C LEU A 105 -3.31 16.42 5.69
N ILE A 106 -3.97 15.83 4.69
CA ILE A 106 -4.99 16.50 3.88
C ILE A 106 -6.17 16.93 4.76
N PHE A 107 -6.69 16.03 5.59
CA PHE A 107 -7.83 16.33 6.45
C PHE A 107 -7.52 17.37 7.52
N GLY A 108 -6.36 17.26 8.18
CA GLY A 108 -5.95 18.17 9.25
C GLY A 108 -5.75 19.62 8.77
N ARG A 109 -5.34 19.79 7.51
CA ARG A 109 -5.16 21.10 6.89
C ARG A 109 -6.37 21.58 6.10
N LYS A 110 -7.43 20.77 5.96
CA LYS A 110 -8.56 21.04 5.07
C LYS A 110 -8.09 21.42 3.66
N MET A 111 -7.13 20.65 3.12
CA MET A 111 -6.53 20.96 1.82
C MET A 111 -7.55 20.83 0.70
N GLN A 112 -7.61 21.83 -0.18
CA GLN A 112 -8.38 21.81 -1.41
C GLN A 112 -7.43 21.91 -2.59
N PHE A 113 -7.44 20.91 -3.47
CA PHE A 113 -6.59 20.93 -4.64
C PHE A 113 -7.10 21.96 -5.67
N PRO A 114 -6.17 22.75 -6.30
CA PRO A 114 -6.53 23.56 -7.46
C PRO A 114 -7.16 22.69 -8.56
N LYS A 115 -8.16 23.23 -9.26
CA LYS A 115 -8.86 22.51 -10.33
C LYS A 115 -7.93 22.02 -11.43
N GLU A 116 -6.83 22.75 -11.66
CA GLU A 116 -5.83 22.42 -12.66
C GLU A 116 -5.08 21.11 -12.38
N ILE A 117 -5.03 20.66 -11.12
CA ILE A 117 -4.31 19.43 -10.72
C ILE A 117 -5.21 18.39 -10.05
N SER A 118 -6.45 18.71 -9.70
CA SER A 118 -7.32 17.81 -8.90
C SER A 118 -7.52 16.45 -9.57
N ASP A 119 -7.85 16.43 -10.86
CA ASP A 119 -8.09 15.19 -11.60
C ASP A 119 -6.80 14.37 -11.77
N GLN A 120 -5.67 15.04 -12.00
CA GLN A 120 -4.37 14.39 -12.09
C GLN A 120 -3.95 13.77 -10.75
N VAL A 121 -4.24 14.46 -9.62
CA VAL A 121 -4.01 13.91 -8.27
C VAL A 121 -4.84 12.66 -8.05
N LEU A 122 -6.14 12.67 -8.40
CA LEU A 122 -6.98 11.48 -8.32
C LEU A 122 -6.45 10.34 -9.20
N GLN A 123 -5.97 10.65 -10.40
CA GLN A 123 -5.36 9.66 -11.30
C GLN A 123 -4.10 9.03 -10.69
N LEU A 124 -3.23 9.84 -10.05
CA LEU A 124 -2.04 9.35 -9.35
C LEU A 124 -2.41 8.33 -8.26
N PHE A 125 -3.35 8.70 -7.40
CA PHE A 125 -3.77 7.81 -6.30
C PHE A 125 -4.55 6.59 -6.80
N LYS A 126 -5.32 6.70 -7.88
CA LYS A 126 -5.94 5.55 -8.55
C LYS A 126 -4.86 4.58 -9.04
N ARG A 127 -3.78 5.09 -9.64
CA ARG A 127 -2.68 4.23 -10.08
C ARG A 127 -1.94 3.59 -8.90
N SER A 128 -1.87 4.27 -7.75
CA SER A 128 -1.33 3.69 -6.50
C SER A 128 -2.24 2.57 -5.93
N VAL A 129 -3.57 2.67 -6.14
CA VAL A 129 -4.51 1.56 -5.83
C VAL A 129 -4.19 0.36 -6.72
N ASP A 130 -3.98 0.57 -8.04
CA ASP A 130 -3.61 -0.51 -8.97
C ASP A 130 -2.29 -1.19 -8.52
N ALA A 131 -1.28 -0.41 -8.09
CA ALA A 131 -0.04 -0.95 -7.55
C ALA A 131 -0.26 -1.83 -6.31
N SER A 132 -1.07 -1.35 -5.35
CA SER A 132 -1.38 -2.12 -4.14
C SER A 132 -2.17 -3.39 -4.44
N LEU A 133 -3.09 -3.36 -5.41
CA LEU A 133 -3.83 -4.53 -5.89
C LEU A 133 -2.89 -5.55 -6.53
N GLN A 134 -1.98 -5.09 -7.37
CA GLN A 134 -1.04 -5.97 -8.04
C GLN A 134 -0.08 -6.64 -7.05
N ALA A 135 0.40 -5.89 -6.05
CA ALA A 135 1.18 -6.45 -4.94
C ALA A 135 0.35 -7.48 -4.13
N GLN A 136 -0.93 -7.21 -3.87
CA GLN A 136 -1.82 -8.16 -3.20
C GLN A 136 -1.97 -9.45 -3.99
N LYS A 137 -2.21 -9.38 -5.31
CA LYS A 137 -2.31 -10.56 -6.18
C LYS A 137 -1.05 -11.41 -6.08
N ALA A 138 0.14 -10.80 -6.18
CA ALA A 138 1.40 -11.52 -6.07
C ALA A 138 1.59 -12.20 -4.70
N ILE A 139 1.11 -11.58 -3.61
CA ILE A 139 1.14 -12.18 -2.27
C ILE A 139 0.12 -13.33 -2.15
N GLN A 140 -1.03 -13.27 -2.83
CA GLN A 140 -2.01 -14.37 -2.82
C GLN A 140 -1.45 -15.64 -3.48
N GLU A 141 -0.67 -15.51 -4.54
CA GLU A 141 -0.01 -16.63 -5.23
C GLU A 141 1.07 -17.31 -4.35
N LEU A 142 1.56 -16.64 -3.31
CA LEU A 142 2.61 -17.19 -2.44
C LEU A 142 2.21 -18.52 -1.78
N GLY A 143 0.90 -18.75 -1.56
CA GLY A 143 0.40 -20.02 -1.02
C GLY A 143 0.67 -21.20 -1.93
N GLU A 144 0.38 -21.07 -3.23
CA GLU A 144 0.58 -22.11 -4.24
C GLU A 144 2.08 -22.42 -4.45
N VAL A 145 2.92 -21.37 -4.47
CA VAL A 145 4.38 -21.55 -4.55
C VAL A 145 4.92 -22.34 -3.36
N PHE A 146 4.38 -22.10 -2.16
CA PHE A 146 4.76 -22.84 -0.97
C PHE A 146 4.35 -24.31 -1.05
N GLU A 147 3.12 -24.61 -1.49
CA GLU A 147 2.63 -25.97 -1.65
C GLU A 147 3.40 -26.72 -2.76
N ALA A 148 3.82 -26.03 -3.82
CA ALA A 148 4.65 -26.56 -4.90
C ALA A 148 6.15 -26.72 -4.51
N GLY A 149 6.55 -26.31 -3.30
CA GLY A 149 7.92 -26.40 -2.83
C GLY A 149 8.90 -25.51 -3.57
N PHE A 150 8.46 -24.30 -3.96
CA PHE A 150 9.27 -23.31 -4.72
C PHE A 150 9.72 -23.79 -6.10
N ARG A 151 8.99 -24.71 -6.72
CA ARG A 151 9.31 -25.31 -8.03
C ARG A 151 8.09 -25.20 -8.93
N GLY A 152 8.32 -24.89 -10.21
CA GLY A 152 7.26 -24.94 -11.22
C GLY A 152 6.93 -23.60 -11.85
N ASN A 153 5.77 -23.56 -12.49
CA ASN A 153 5.29 -22.39 -13.26
C ASN A 153 4.85 -21.23 -12.36
N GLU A 154 4.53 -21.50 -11.08
CA GLU A 154 4.00 -20.54 -10.10
C GLU A 154 5.01 -19.41 -9.84
N VAL A 155 6.30 -19.72 -9.76
CA VAL A 155 7.37 -18.71 -9.63
C VAL A 155 7.38 -17.77 -10.84
N SER A 156 7.20 -18.32 -12.05
CA SER A 156 7.14 -17.51 -13.28
C SER A 156 5.90 -16.62 -13.33
N VAL A 157 4.77 -17.06 -12.78
CA VAL A 157 3.54 -16.26 -12.66
C VAL A 157 3.79 -15.06 -11.76
N ILE A 158 4.37 -15.27 -10.56
CA ILE A 158 4.72 -14.16 -9.66
C ILE A 158 5.72 -13.19 -10.31
N GLN A 159 6.74 -13.70 -11.02
CA GLN A 159 7.68 -12.84 -11.74
C GLN A 159 6.99 -11.99 -12.81
N GLY A 160 5.98 -12.53 -13.51
CA GLY A 160 5.14 -11.78 -14.43
C GLY A 160 4.34 -10.67 -13.74
N MET A 161 3.74 -10.98 -12.59
CA MET A 161 3.00 -10.00 -11.77
C MET A 161 3.89 -8.86 -11.27
N ILE A 162 5.15 -9.14 -10.95
CA ILE A 162 6.10 -8.12 -10.50
C ILE A 162 6.54 -7.22 -11.66
N LYS A 163 6.73 -7.76 -12.88
CA LYS A 163 6.98 -6.93 -14.06
C LYS A 163 5.82 -5.98 -14.37
N GLU A 164 4.58 -6.42 -14.13
CA GLU A 164 3.42 -5.54 -14.24
C GLU A 164 3.44 -4.44 -13.17
N LEU A 165 3.87 -4.77 -11.96
CA LEU A 165 4.05 -3.80 -10.87
C LEU A 165 5.13 -2.76 -11.19
N ASP A 166 6.25 -3.16 -11.85
CA ASP A 166 7.26 -2.24 -12.37
C ASP A 166 6.65 -1.25 -13.38
N ALA A 167 5.79 -1.73 -14.29
CA ALA A 167 5.13 -0.88 -15.26
C ALA A 167 4.15 0.12 -14.60
N ILE A 168 3.44 -0.31 -13.55
CA ILE A 168 2.54 0.57 -12.78
C ILE A 168 3.33 1.68 -12.07
N GLU A 169 4.46 1.34 -11.46
CA GLU A 169 5.33 2.32 -10.79
C GLU A 169 5.86 3.37 -11.77
N GLN A 170 6.37 2.93 -12.94
CA GLN A 170 6.82 3.85 -13.99
C GLN A 170 5.71 4.79 -14.50
N ASP A 171 4.46 4.33 -14.54
CA ASP A 171 3.33 5.17 -14.90
C ASP A 171 3.03 6.20 -13.81
N THR A 172 3.14 5.83 -12.52
CA THR A 172 2.96 6.79 -11.41
C THR A 172 4.03 7.88 -11.44
N ASP A 173 5.27 7.55 -11.78
CA ASP A 173 6.36 8.52 -11.95
C ASP A 173 6.06 9.56 -13.04
N LYS A 174 5.55 9.09 -14.21
CA LYS A 174 5.14 10.00 -15.29
C LYS A 174 4.03 10.95 -14.84
N ILE A 175 2.99 10.40 -14.20
CA ILE A 175 1.87 11.20 -13.67
C ILE A 175 2.39 12.23 -12.65
N GLN A 176 3.29 11.85 -11.76
CA GLN A 176 3.90 12.79 -10.81
C GLN A 176 4.62 13.94 -11.49
N ILE A 177 5.40 13.65 -12.54
CA ILE A 177 6.12 14.67 -13.31
C ILE A 177 5.12 15.65 -13.97
N GLU A 178 4.04 15.12 -14.55
CA GLU A 178 2.98 15.93 -15.18
C GLU A 178 2.29 16.85 -14.16
N ILE A 179 1.92 16.33 -12.99
CA ILE A 179 1.29 17.13 -11.93
C ILE A 179 2.23 18.23 -11.45
N ARG A 180 3.52 17.91 -11.21
CA ARG A 180 4.51 18.89 -10.78
C ARG A 180 4.69 20.01 -11.82
N ASN A 181 4.73 19.65 -13.10
CA ASN A 181 4.82 20.63 -14.20
C ASN A 181 3.57 21.54 -14.23
N THR A 182 2.36 20.98 -14.08
CA THR A 182 1.12 21.75 -14.02
C THR A 182 1.12 22.67 -12.80
N LEU A 183 1.46 22.16 -11.62
CA LEU A 183 1.52 22.94 -10.37
C LEU A 183 2.53 24.09 -10.48
N PHE A 184 3.71 23.85 -11.06
CA PHE A 184 4.74 24.87 -11.27
C PHE A 184 4.22 26.05 -12.09
N THR A 185 3.33 25.83 -13.07
CA THR A 185 2.76 26.93 -13.89
C THR A 185 1.81 27.86 -13.13
N ILE A 186 1.20 27.34 -12.05
CA ILE A 186 0.17 28.06 -11.28
C ILE A 186 0.61 28.48 -9.88
N GLU A 187 1.72 27.90 -9.36
CA GLU A 187 2.14 28.04 -7.96
C GLU A 187 2.30 29.48 -7.49
N LYS A 188 2.74 30.40 -8.40
CA LYS A 188 2.90 31.84 -8.07
C LYS A 188 1.58 32.54 -7.72
N LYS A 189 0.43 31.93 -8.07
CA LYS A 189 -0.90 32.46 -7.79
C LYS A 189 -1.53 31.86 -6.53
N LEU A 190 -0.85 30.90 -5.92
CA LEU A 190 -1.34 30.13 -4.76
C LEU A 190 -0.61 30.56 -3.48
N PRO A 191 -1.19 30.34 -2.29
CA PRO A 191 -0.50 30.55 -1.03
C PRO A 191 0.76 29.65 -0.95
N PRO A 192 1.97 30.20 -0.67
CA PRO A 192 3.22 29.43 -0.72
C PRO A 192 3.22 28.19 0.22
N ILE A 193 2.57 28.28 1.38
CA ILE A 193 2.48 27.17 2.33
C ILE A 193 1.65 26.03 1.72
N ASP A 194 0.55 26.34 1.04
CA ASP A 194 -0.29 25.31 0.42
C ASP A 194 0.45 24.63 -0.75
N VAL A 195 1.21 25.41 -1.54
CA VAL A 195 2.06 24.87 -2.62
C VAL A 195 3.05 23.84 -2.07
N MET A 196 3.72 24.12 -0.94
CA MET A 196 4.64 23.16 -0.31
C MET A 196 3.93 21.84 0.03
N PHE A 197 2.71 21.92 0.54
CA PHE A 197 1.95 20.71 0.90
C PHE A 197 1.38 19.99 -0.34
N PHE A 198 1.04 20.69 -1.42
CA PHE A 198 0.67 20.04 -2.68
C PHE A 198 1.84 19.22 -3.24
N TYR A 199 3.04 19.77 -3.31
CA TYR A 199 4.24 19.01 -3.71
C TYR A 199 4.46 17.79 -2.80
N LYS A 200 4.24 17.95 -1.48
CA LYS A 200 4.36 16.86 -0.51
C LYS A 200 3.35 15.74 -0.75
N ILE A 201 2.09 16.08 -1.04
CA ILE A 201 1.05 15.08 -1.33
C ILE A 201 1.31 14.36 -2.65
N ILE A 202 1.78 15.09 -3.68
CA ILE A 202 2.18 14.49 -4.96
C ILE A 202 3.32 13.49 -4.74
N GLU A 203 4.36 13.86 -3.97
CA GLU A 203 5.44 12.97 -3.58
C GLU A 203 4.92 11.72 -2.86
N TRP A 204 4.05 11.88 -1.88
CA TRP A 204 3.50 10.77 -1.10
C TRP A 204 2.56 9.86 -1.91
N GLY A 205 1.88 10.39 -2.94
CA GLY A 205 1.12 9.60 -3.89
C GLY A 205 2.00 8.60 -4.66
N GLY A 206 3.14 9.04 -5.19
CA GLY A 206 4.10 8.14 -5.83
C GLY A 206 4.75 7.16 -4.86
N GLU A 207 5.11 7.63 -3.64
CA GLU A 207 5.64 6.73 -2.61
C GLU A 207 4.73 5.54 -2.27
N LEU A 208 3.42 5.64 -2.47
CA LEU A 208 2.52 4.49 -2.28
C LEU A 208 2.80 3.40 -3.32
N ALA A 209 2.96 3.76 -4.58
CA ALA A 209 3.32 2.83 -5.64
C ALA A 209 4.73 2.25 -5.44
N ASP A 210 5.72 3.08 -5.07
CA ASP A 210 7.07 2.65 -4.73
C ASP A 210 7.08 1.60 -3.60
N ARG A 211 6.25 1.80 -2.59
CA ARG A 211 6.12 0.87 -1.46
C ARG A 211 5.48 -0.44 -1.88
N ALA A 212 4.47 -0.40 -2.74
CA ALA A 212 3.88 -1.59 -3.33
C ALA A 212 4.91 -2.34 -4.21
N HIS A 213 5.68 -1.62 -5.02
CA HIS A 213 6.79 -2.17 -5.80
C HIS A 213 7.86 -2.85 -4.91
N ARG A 214 8.19 -2.24 -3.77
CA ARG A 214 9.12 -2.86 -2.78
C ARG A 214 8.56 -4.17 -2.20
N VAL A 215 7.25 -4.32 -2.04
CA VAL A 215 6.64 -5.61 -1.65
C VAL A 215 6.96 -6.67 -2.70
N GLY A 216 6.81 -6.35 -3.99
CA GLY A 216 7.21 -7.23 -5.10
C GLY A 216 8.69 -7.62 -5.05
N GLY A 217 9.58 -6.64 -4.84
CA GLY A 217 11.02 -6.89 -4.70
C GLY A 217 11.37 -7.82 -3.52
N ARG A 218 10.70 -7.65 -2.36
CA ARG A 218 10.89 -8.55 -1.21
C ARG A 218 10.35 -9.95 -1.48
N LEU A 219 9.25 -10.05 -2.22
CA LEU A 219 8.70 -11.34 -2.65
C LEU A 219 9.68 -12.07 -3.57
N LEU A 220 10.30 -11.41 -4.55
CA LEU A 220 11.33 -11.99 -5.40
C LEU A 220 12.52 -12.52 -4.59
N MET A 221 12.99 -11.76 -3.59
CA MET A 221 14.08 -12.19 -2.72
C MET A 221 13.74 -13.47 -1.92
N LEU A 222 12.47 -13.59 -1.51
CA LEU A 222 11.97 -14.77 -0.81
C LEU A 222 11.91 -15.99 -1.73
N LEU A 223 11.61 -15.79 -3.03
CA LEU A 223 11.52 -16.84 -4.04
C LEU A 223 12.88 -17.26 -4.62
N ALA A 224 13.92 -16.44 -4.49
CA ALA A 224 15.24 -16.68 -5.08
C ALA A 224 16.13 -17.67 -4.29
N LYS A 225 15.62 -18.25 -3.20
CA LYS A 225 16.31 -19.22 -2.34
C LYS A 225 15.87 -20.64 -2.63
#